data_5a2e037a25b3c0bf62e1e2c8f155d1f6
#
_entry.id   5a2e037a25b3c0bf62e1e2c8f155d1f6
#
_cell.length_a   1.000
_cell.length_b   1.000
_cell.length_c   1.000
_cell.angle_alpha   90.00
_cell.angle_beta   90.00
_cell.angle_gamma   90.00
#
_symmetry.space_group_name_H-M   'P 1'
#
loop_
_entity.id
_entity.type
_entity.pdbx_description
1 polymer ?
#
loop_
_entity_poly.entity_id
_entity_poly.type
_entity_poly.pdbx_seq_one_letter_code
_entity_poly.pdbx_strand_id
1 'polypeptide(L)'
;GPKGRITLEDVENFLKAEAEKPPVKTSPTAAKLAAELGVDTTTLGVEGRVMKADVLAAAESAGVGRVPEGNELPPVRVNSLRRSIAANMLNSWHTSPRVVYTMPVDCTAMKALRAQLKARGAAVSYNHIIMKVAAKALTEFPDMNARFADNSLIRYRHVNMGLAVAKNDGLIVPNVKQCEEKSLSEIAQATERLIEAVRSGSITMEDITGGTFTITNLGNYGVTYFSPIINQPELAILGVCAMADTPVVRDGEVVIRPMMNLCL
;
A
#
# COMPACT_ATOMS: atom_id res chain seq x y z
N GLY A 1 13.32 -39.26 -12.36
CA GLY A 1 14.63 -39.74 -11.88
C GLY A 1 14.52 -40.80 -10.79
N PRO A 2 15.61 -41.49 -10.42
CA PRO A 2 15.59 -42.55 -9.42
C PRO A 2 15.05 -42.06 -8.05
N LYS A 3 14.12 -42.79 -7.45
CA LYS A 3 13.47 -42.48 -6.16
C LYS A 3 12.56 -41.23 -6.18
N GLY A 4 11.95 -40.86 -7.31
CA GLY A 4 11.01 -39.74 -7.41
C GLY A 4 11.66 -38.36 -7.35
N ARG A 5 12.97 -38.23 -7.46
CA ARG A 5 13.65 -36.93 -7.55
C ARG A 5 13.57 -36.38 -8.97
N ILE A 6 13.21 -35.13 -9.10
CA ILE A 6 13.26 -34.38 -10.36
C ILE A 6 14.74 -34.08 -10.65
N THR A 7 15.23 -34.52 -11.81
CA THR A 7 16.61 -34.27 -12.29
C THR A 7 16.61 -33.11 -13.29
N LEU A 8 17.80 -32.57 -13.59
CA LEU A 8 17.95 -31.53 -14.62
C LEU A 8 17.45 -32.02 -15.98
N GLU A 9 17.73 -33.30 -16.32
CA GLU A 9 17.29 -33.95 -17.53
C GLU A 9 15.77 -34.07 -17.61
N ASP A 10 15.07 -34.34 -16.48
CA ASP A 10 13.61 -34.34 -16.40
C ASP A 10 13.03 -32.95 -16.72
N VAL A 11 13.68 -31.90 -16.23
CA VAL A 11 13.27 -30.50 -16.49
C VAL A 11 13.53 -30.12 -17.94
N GLU A 12 14.70 -30.46 -18.50
CA GLU A 12 15.05 -30.19 -19.89
C GLU A 12 14.11 -30.92 -20.87
N ASN A 13 13.79 -32.17 -20.58
CA ASN A 13 12.86 -32.96 -21.40
C ASN A 13 11.43 -32.40 -21.30
N PHE A 14 11.01 -31.93 -20.12
CA PHE A 14 9.73 -31.26 -19.95
C PHE A 14 9.65 -29.96 -20.74
N LEU A 15 10.68 -29.11 -20.68
CA LEU A 15 10.75 -27.86 -21.42
C LEU A 15 10.78 -28.09 -22.94
N LYS A 16 11.48 -29.13 -23.42
CA LYS A 16 11.48 -29.50 -24.85
C LYS A 16 10.09 -29.97 -25.29
N ALA A 17 9.43 -30.82 -24.50
CA ALA A 17 8.09 -31.30 -24.80
C ALA A 17 7.03 -30.17 -24.79
N GLU A 18 7.21 -29.17 -23.95
CA GLU A 18 6.37 -27.95 -23.94
C GLU A 18 6.61 -27.07 -25.17
N ALA A 19 7.87 -26.90 -25.57
CA ALA A 19 8.24 -26.12 -26.76
C ALA A 19 7.81 -26.76 -28.10
N GLU A 20 7.67 -28.09 -28.14
CA GLU A 20 7.23 -28.83 -29.32
C GLU A 20 5.72 -28.93 -29.48
N LYS A 21 4.92 -28.45 -28.50
CA LYS A 21 3.48 -28.40 -28.66
C LYS A 21 3.08 -27.40 -29.76
N PRO A 22 2.27 -27.83 -30.74
CA PRO A 22 1.82 -26.92 -31.77
C PRO A 22 1.00 -25.75 -31.15
N PRO A 23 1.15 -24.51 -31.66
CA PRO A 23 0.42 -23.38 -31.12
C PRO A 23 -1.08 -23.61 -31.24
N VAL A 24 -1.78 -23.48 -30.11
CA VAL A 24 -3.24 -23.67 -30.05
C VAL A 24 -3.90 -22.56 -30.87
N LYS A 25 -4.61 -22.94 -31.94
CA LYS A 25 -5.34 -22.00 -32.78
C LYS A 25 -6.57 -21.51 -32.01
N THR A 26 -6.58 -20.22 -31.65
CA THR A 26 -7.69 -19.59 -30.94
C THR A 26 -8.43 -18.61 -31.86
N SER A 27 -9.75 -18.55 -31.79
CA SER A 27 -10.48 -17.53 -32.54
C SER A 27 -10.29 -16.13 -31.90
N PRO A 28 -10.33 -15.03 -32.67
CA PRO A 28 -10.13 -13.67 -32.09
C PRO A 28 -11.11 -13.36 -30.96
N THR A 29 -12.35 -13.81 -31.07
CA THR A 29 -13.38 -13.64 -30.04
C THR A 29 -13.10 -14.47 -28.80
N ALA A 30 -12.59 -15.71 -28.96
CA ALA A 30 -12.20 -16.57 -27.86
C ALA A 30 -10.95 -16.02 -27.15
N ALA A 31 -9.96 -15.51 -27.88
CA ALA A 31 -8.75 -14.92 -27.30
C ALA A 31 -9.09 -13.68 -26.43
N LYS A 32 -9.98 -12.81 -26.93
CA LYS A 32 -10.43 -11.65 -26.16
C LYS A 32 -11.16 -12.07 -24.88
N LEU A 33 -12.09 -13.02 -24.99
CA LEU A 33 -12.85 -13.51 -23.84
C LEU A 33 -11.97 -14.26 -22.83
N ALA A 34 -11.01 -15.03 -23.29
CA ALA A 34 -10.04 -15.73 -22.44
C ALA A 34 -9.19 -14.76 -21.63
N ALA A 35 -8.75 -13.66 -22.26
CA ALA A 35 -8.03 -12.59 -21.56
C ALA A 35 -8.91 -11.89 -20.51
N GLU A 36 -10.20 -11.65 -20.83
CA GLU A 36 -11.15 -11.04 -19.88
C GLU A 36 -11.49 -11.94 -18.70
N LEU A 37 -11.54 -13.27 -18.91
CA LEU A 37 -11.90 -14.26 -17.89
C LEU A 37 -10.69 -14.90 -17.19
N GLY A 38 -9.45 -14.58 -17.61
CA GLY A 38 -8.23 -15.17 -17.08
C GLY A 38 -8.08 -16.68 -17.38
N VAL A 39 -8.66 -17.15 -18.49
CA VAL A 39 -8.60 -18.56 -18.92
C VAL A 39 -7.40 -18.78 -19.85
N ASP A 40 -6.52 -19.72 -19.47
CA ASP A 40 -5.40 -20.13 -20.33
C ASP A 40 -5.91 -21.08 -21.43
N THR A 41 -5.95 -20.59 -22.67
CA THR A 41 -6.42 -21.33 -23.83
C THR A 41 -5.51 -22.48 -24.24
N THR A 42 -4.26 -22.52 -23.77
CA THR A 42 -3.28 -23.57 -24.10
C THR A 42 -3.55 -24.86 -23.36
N THR A 43 -4.26 -24.79 -22.24
CA THR A 43 -4.59 -25.92 -21.34
C THR A 43 -5.92 -26.59 -21.64
N LEU A 44 -6.72 -26.04 -22.58
CA LEU A 44 -8.10 -26.49 -22.80
C LEU A 44 -8.25 -27.84 -23.51
N GLY A 45 -7.18 -28.41 -24.07
CA GLY A 45 -7.19 -29.75 -24.68
C GLY A 45 -8.17 -29.92 -25.85
N VAL A 46 -8.60 -28.82 -26.52
CA VAL A 46 -9.57 -28.84 -27.59
C VAL A 46 -8.90 -29.27 -28.90
N GLU A 47 -9.46 -30.29 -29.57
CA GLU A 47 -9.05 -30.66 -30.91
C GLU A 47 -9.47 -29.58 -31.92
N GLY A 48 -8.50 -28.87 -32.54
CA GLY A 48 -8.75 -27.86 -33.55
C GLY A 48 -8.58 -26.42 -33.05
N ARG A 49 -9.60 -25.57 -33.30
CA ARG A 49 -9.56 -24.15 -32.92
C ARG A 49 -10.40 -23.90 -31.68
N VAL A 50 -9.82 -23.29 -30.65
CA VAL A 50 -10.54 -22.85 -29.44
C VAL A 50 -11.57 -21.78 -29.81
N MET A 51 -12.83 -22.04 -29.52
CA MET A 51 -13.95 -21.17 -29.77
C MET A 51 -14.44 -20.50 -28.48
N LYS A 52 -15.30 -19.48 -28.60
CA LYS A 52 -15.88 -18.79 -27.46
C LYS A 52 -16.57 -19.74 -26.46
N ALA A 53 -17.24 -20.77 -26.97
CA ALA A 53 -17.94 -21.75 -26.13
C ALA A 53 -16.97 -22.55 -25.25
N ASP A 54 -15.81 -22.90 -25.78
CA ASP A 54 -14.78 -23.67 -25.03
C ASP A 54 -14.20 -22.85 -23.88
N VAL A 55 -13.99 -21.55 -24.10
CA VAL A 55 -13.52 -20.63 -23.05
C VAL A 55 -14.59 -20.45 -21.96
N LEU A 56 -15.87 -20.34 -22.34
CA LEU A 56 -16.96 -20.26 -21.37
C LEU A 56 -17.09 -21.54 -20.56
N ALA A 57 -17.05 -22.72 -21.22
CA ALA A 57 -17.13 -23.99 -20.54
C ALA A 57 -15.95 -24.22 -19.57
N ALA A 58 -14.75 -23.79 -19.96
CA ALA A 58 -13.57 -23.85 -19.09
C ALA A 58 -13.66 -22.89 -17.90
N ALA A 59 -14.14 -21.67 -18.11
CA ALA A 59 -14.40 -20.73 -17.03
C ALA A 59 -15.46 -21.26 -16.05
N GLU A 60 -16.48 -21.95 -16.57
CA GLU A 60 -17.52 -22.61 -15.79
C GLU A 60 -16.98 -23.81 -14.99
N SER A 61 -16.15 -24.66 -15.61
CA SER A 61 -15.58 -25.85 -14.95
C SER A 61 -14.49 -25.52 -13.93
N ALA A 62 -13.77 -24.43 -14.14
CA ALA A 62 -12.73 -23.96 -13.22
C ALA A 62 -13.31 -23.40 -11.90
N GLY A 63 -14.63 -23.21 -11.80
CA GLY A 63 -15.28 -22.70 -10.58
C GLY A 63 -14.81 -21.30 -10.17
N VAL A 64 -14.15 -20.58 -11.09
CA VAL A 64 -13.56 -19.28 -10.80
C VAL A 64 -14.69 -18.29 -10.53
N GLY A 65 -14.91 -18.01 -9.25
CA GLY A 65 -15.78 -16.91 -8.82
C GLY A 65 -17.28 -17.20 -8.71
N ARG A 66 -17.73 -18.46 -8.80
CA ARG A 66 -19.15 -18.77 -8.55
C ARG A 66 -19.42 -18.93 -7.05
N VAL A 67 -20.00 -17.90 -6.47
CA VAL A 67 -20.81 -18.05 -5.26
C VAL A 67 -22.05 -18.88 -5.64
N PRO A 68 -22.47 -19.87 -4.85
CA PRO A 68 -23.68 -20.63 -5.13
C PRO A 68 -24.87 -19.71 -5.38
N GLU A 69 -25.63 -19.97 -6.43
CA GLU A 69 -26.84 -19.19 -6.79
C GLU A 69 -27.78 -19.10 -5.58
N GLY A 70 -28.23 -17.90 -5.23
CA GLY A 70 -29.08 -17.67 -4.06
C GLY A 70 -28.35 -17.31 -2.75
N ASN A 71 -27.00 -17.32 -2.73
CA ASN A 71 -26.21 -16.90 -1.55
C ASN A 71 -25.67 -15.47 -1.67
N GLU A 72 -26.00 -14.77 -2.73
CA GLU A 72 -25.63 -13.38 -2.95
C GLU A 72 -26.65 -12.42 -2.33
N LEU A 73 -26.14 -11.45 -1.55
CA LEU A 73 -26.95 -10.31 -1.15
C LEU A 73 -27.09 -9.32 -2.33
N PRO A 74 -28.14 -8.49 -2.35
CA PRO A 74 -28.30 -7.48 -3.39
C PRO A 74 -27.05 -6.63 -3.55
N PRO A 75 -26.58 -6.35 -4.78
CA PRO A 75 -25.36 -5.60 -5.02
C PRO A 75 -25.48 -4.17 -4.49
N VAL A 76 -24.46 -3.73 -3.73
CA VAL A 76 -24.37 -2.36 -3.22
C VAL A 76 -23.54 -1.51 -4.20
N ARG A 77 -24.12 -0.40 -4.64
CA ARG A 77 -23.45 0.51 -5.60
C ARG A 77 -22.28 1.24 -4.90
N VAL A 78 -21.08 1.05 -5.42
CA VAL A 78 -19.88 1.74 -4.94
C VAL A 78 -19.90 3.20 -5.44
N ASN A 79 -19.69 4.16 -4.53
CA ASN A 79 -19.65 5.58 -4.87
C ASN A 79 -18.40 5.95 -5.71
N SER A 80 -18.40 7.15 -6.31
CA SER A 80 -17.31 7.62 -7.19
C SER A 80 -15.98 7.73 -6.46
N LEU A 81 -15.97 8.21 -5.22
CA LEU A 81 -14.76 8.36 -4.41
C LEU A 81 -14.09 6.99 -4.17
N ARG A 82 -14.85 5.99 -3.74
CA ARG A 82 -14.30 4.62 -3.54
C ARG A 82 -13.78 4.00 -4.83
N ARG A 83 -14.45 4.23 -5.96
CA ARG A 83 -13.95 3.76 -7.28
C ARG A 83 -12.62 4.42 -7.63
N SER A 84 -12.48 5.73 -7.41
CA SER A 84 -11.22 6.45 -7.66
C SER A 84 -10.11 5.97 -6.75
N ILE A 85 -10.38 5.75 -5.46
CA ILE A 85 -9.41 5.18 -4.51
C ILE A 85 -8.97 3.78 -4.98
N ALA A 86 -9.91 2.92 -5.33
CA ALA A 86 -9.60 1.56 -5.80
C ALA A 86 -8.72 1.59 -7.07
N ALA A 87 -9.04 2.46 -8.04
CA ALA A 87 -8.24 2.62 -9.25
C ALA A 87 -6.81 3.12 -8.95
N ASN A 88 -6.66 4.10 -8.06
CA ASN A 88 -5.34 4.61 -7.66
C ASN A 88 -4.51 3.56 -6.92
N MET A 89 -5.12 2.81 -6.00
CA MET A 89 -4.43 1.76 -5.25
C MET A 89 -4.03 0.60 -6.17
N LEU A 90 -4.90 0.21 -7.10
CA LEU A 90 -4.61 -0.82 -8.09
C LEU A 90 -3.46 -0.37 -9.03
N ASN A 91 -3.52 0.88 -9.51
CA ASN A 91 -2.43 1.46 -10.31
C ASN A 91 -1.10 1.43 -9.54
N SER A 92 -1.10 1.89 -8.29
CA SER A 92 0.10 1.86 -7.44
C SER A 92 0.64 0.44 -7.27
N TRP A 93 -0.24 -0.53 -7.05
CA TRP A 93 0.14 -1.94 -6.89
C TRP A 93 0.83 -2.51 -8.12
N HIS A 94 0.35 -2.17 -9.32
CA HIS A 94 0.90 -2.68 -10.59
C HIS A 94 2.14 -1.94 -11.07
N THR A 95 2.27 -0.66 -10.75
CA THR A 95 3.36 0.18 -11.27
C THR A 95 4.53 0.37 -10.31
N SER A 96 4.34 0.04 -9.02
CA SER A 96 5.37 0.22 -7.99
C SER A 96 5.73 -1.11 -7.35
N PRO A 97 6.76 -1.83 -7.86
CA PRO A 97 7.29 -2.99 -7.15
C PRO A 97 7.84 -2.50 -5.80
N ARG A 98 7.18 -2.89 -4.72
CA ARG A 98 7.50 -2.39 -3.38
C ARG A 98 8.20 -3.43 -2.53
N VAL A 99 9.05 -2.95 -1.64
CA VAL A 99 9.61 -3.71 -0.51
C VAL A 99 9.13 -3.03 0.76
N VAL A 100 8.86 -3.79 1.80
CA VAL A 100 8.48 -3.24 3.11
C VAL A 100 9.57 -3.56 4.12
N TYR A 101 10.13 -2.52 4.72
CA TYR A 101 11.05 -2.63 5.83
C TYR A 101 10.30 -2.33 7.12
N THR A 102 10.31 -3.27 8.07
CA THR A 102 9.73 -3.06 9.39
C THR A 102 10.82 -2.98 10.43
N MET A 103 10.82 -1.90 11.19
CA MET A 103 11.80 -1.65 12.23
C MET A 103 11.13 -1.33 13.56
N PRO A 104 11.45 -2.05 14.65
CA PRO A 104 11.01 -1.69 15.98
C PRO A 104 11.77 -0.46 16.49
N VAL A 105 11.05 0.54 16.96
CA VAL A 105 11.59 1.82 17.46
C VAL A 105 11.25 1.98 18.93
N ASP A 106 12.26 2.33 19.75
CA ASP A 106 12.07 2.70 21.15
C ASP A 106 11.47 4.12 21.23
N CYS A 107 10.27 4.21 21.75
CA CYS A 107 9.50 5.45 21.83
C CYS A 107 9.63 6.16 23.19
N THR A 108 10.57 5.76 24.05
CA THR A 108 10.73 6.34 25.38
C THR A 108 10.93 7.86 25.34
N ALA A 109 11.84 8.35 24.49
CA ALA A 109 12.09 9.78 24.33
C ALA A 109 10.88 10.52 23.74
N MET A 110 10.20 9.93 22.76
CA MET A 110 9.00 10.51 22.15
C MET A 110 7.84 10.61 23.15
N LYS A 111 7.65 9.57 24.00
CA LYS A 111 6.64 9.55 25.08
C LYS A 111 6.93 10.63 26.11
N ALA A 112 8.20 10.78 26.51
CA ALA A 112 8.64 11.82 27.47
C ALA A 112 8.45 13.23 26.89
N LEU A 113 8.86 13.47 25.64
CA LEU A 113 8.67 14.75 24.93
C LEU A 113 7.18 15.13 24.90
N ARG A 114 6.32 14.20 24.46
CA ARG A 114 4.89 14.46 24.42
C ARG A 114 4.31 14.81 25.80
N ALA A 115 4.73 14.13 26.85
CA ALA A 115 4.30 14.42 28.22
C ALA A 115 4.71 15.84 28.67
N GLN A 116 5.96 16.24 28.38
CA GLN A 116 6.45 17.60 28.68
C GLN A 116 5.68 18.67 27.91
N LEU A 117 5.41 18.44 26.61
CA LEU A 117 4.65 19.39 25.77
C LEU A 117 3.21 19.51 26.30
N LYS A 118 2.57 18.41 26.65
CA LYS A 118 1.22 18.39 27.24
C LYS A 118 1.17 19.16 28.57
N ALA A 119 2.16 19.00 29.42
CA ALA A 119 2.26 19.73 30.69
C ALA A 119 2.39 21.26 30.50
N ARG A 120 2.90 21.70 29.35
CA ARG A 120 2.99 23.11 28.94
C ARG A 120 1.74 23.59 28.18
N GLY A 121 0.69 22.78 28.09
CA GLY A 121 -0.55 23.12 27.40
C GLY A 121 -0.52 22.94 25.88
N ALA A 122 0.54 22.34 25.31
CA ALA A 122 0.63 22.15 23.86
C ALA A 122 -0.15 20.89 23.43
N ALA A 123 -1.06 21.06 22.46
CA ALA A 123 -1.89 19.98 21.89
C ALA A 123 -1.10 19.20 20.81
N VAL A 124 -0.05 18.48 21.21
CA VAL A 124 0.82 17.71 20.30
C VAL A 124 0.52 16.22 20.42
N SER A 125 0.25 15.58 19.28
CA SER A 125 0.09 14.13 19.15
C SER A 125 1.39 13.44 18.75
N TYR A 126 1.44 12.10 18.86
CA TYR A 126 2.56 11.33 18.33
C TYR A 126 2.71 11.47 16.81
N ASN A 127 1.60 11.61 16.08
CA ASN A 127 1.65 11.85 14.64
C ASN A 127 2.43 13.13 14.30
N HIS A 128 2.20 14.22 15.04
CA HIS A 128 2.91 15.49 14.80
C HIS A 128 4.41 15.36 15.03
N ILE A 129 4.83 14.61 16.06
CA ILE A 129 6.25 14.35 16.34
C ILE A 129 6.85 13.50 15.21
N ILE A 130 6.16 12.45 14.79
CA ILE A 130 6.61 11.56 13.71
C ILE A 130 6.71 12.34 12.39
N MET A 131 5.71 13.18 12.07
CA MET A 131 5.74 14.04 10.88
C MET A 131 6.96 14.96 10.89
N LYS A 132 7.27 15.60 12.02
CA LYS A 132 8.44 16.48 12.14
C LYS A 132 9.75 15.73 11.96
N VAL A 133 9.88 14.57 12.61
CA VAL A 133 11.09 13.72 12.51
C VAL A 133 11.25 13.18 11.09
N ALA A 134 10.17 12.67 10.49
CA ALA A 134 10.19 12.18 9.11
C ALA A 134 10.53 13.30 8.12
N ALA A 135 9.94 14.48 8.27
CA ALA A 135 10.25 15.63 7.41
C ALA A 135 11.73 16.00 7.51
N LYS A 136 12.32 15.98 8.70
CA LYS A 136 13.75 16.23 8.91
C LYS A 136 14.60 15.13 8.22
N ALA A 137 14.25 13.87 8.40
CA ALA A 137 14.95 12.76 7.75
C ALA A 137 14.90 12.86 6.22
N LEU A 138 13.76 13.24 5.64
CA LEU A 138 13.60 13.40 4.19
C LEU A 138 14.45 14.55 3.62
N THR A 139 14.81 15.54 4.40
CA THR A 139 15.79 16.57 3.96
C THR A 139 17.22 16.03 3.93
N GLU A 140 17.54 15.05 4.76
CA GLU A 140 18.83 14.39 4.80
C GLU A 140 18.95 13.28 3.74
N PHE A 141 17.81 12.68 3.36
CA PHE A 141 17.70 11.64 2.34
C PHE A 141 16.78 12.08 1.19
N PRO A 142 17.19 13.05 0.35
CA PRO A 142 16.31 13.69 -0.64
C PRO A 142 15.82 12.73 -1.73
N ASP A 143 16.47 11.59 -1.95
CA ASP A 143 16.02 10.56 -2.89
C ASP A 143 14.72 9.87 -2.43
N MET A 144 14.43 9.90 -1.13
CA MET A 144 13.15 9.42 -0.59
C MET A 144 12.03 10.46 -0.68
N ASN A 145 12.36 11.75 -0.89
CA ASN A 145 11.40 12.82 -1.13
C ASN A 145 11.36 13.16 -2.62
N ALA A 146 10.97 12.21 -3.44
CA ALA A 146 11.06 12.29 -4.89
C ALA A 146 9.91 11.53 -5.57
N ARG A 147 9.84 11.61 -6.89
CA ARG A 147 9.03 10.73 -7.74
C ARG A 147 9.88 10.16 -8.86
N PHE A 148 9.52 8.99 -9.34
CA PHE A 148 10.15 8.39 -10.52
C PHE A 148 9.27 8.65 -11.76
N ALA A 149 9.84 9.29 -12.77
CA ALA A 149 9.18 9.53 -14.05
C ALA A 149 10.21 9.61 -15.17
N ASP A 150 9.87 9.10 -16.34
CA ASP A 150 10.70 9.17 -17.55
C ASP A 150 12.14 8.70 -17.32
N ASN A 151 12.30 7.56 -16.63
CA ASN A 151 13.59 6.98 -16.20
C ASN A 151 14.46 7.93 -15.37
N SER A 152 13.85 8.89 -14.70
CA SER A 152 14.53 9.91 -13.89
C SER A 152 13.93 10.00 -12.49
N LEU A 153 14.81 10.23 -11.52
CA LEU A 153 14.42 10.55 -10.15
C LEU A 153 14.26 12.06 -10.01
N ILE A 154 13.03 12.51 -9.83
CA ILE A 154 12.69 13.93 -9.70
C ILE A 154 12.50 14.21 -8.21
N ARG A 155 13.51 14.83 -7.59
CA ARG A 155 13.52 15.23 -6.18
C ARG A 155 12.67 16.45 -5.94
N TYR A 156 11.95 16.48 -4.84
CA TYR A 156 11.22 17.66 -4.40
C TYR A 156 12.07 18.51 -3.46
N ARG A 157 11.95 19.82 -3.60
CA ARG A 157 12.67 20.78 -2.75
C ARG A 157 12.12 20.81 -1.33
N HIS A 158 10.81 20.70 -1.19
CA HIS A 158 10.10 20.76 0.08
C HIS A 158 9.44 19.43 0.38
N VAL A 159 9.24 19.15 1.67
CA VAL A 159 8.51 17.97 2.16
C VAL A 159 7.06 18.37 2.42
N ASN A 160 6.18 17.97 1.52
CA ASN A 160 4.73 18.09 1.71
C ASN A 160 4.22 16.77 2.30
N MET A 161 4.04 16.76 3.62
CA MET A 161 3.75 15.54 4.38
C MET A 161 2.27 15.21 4.36
N GLY A 162 1.89 14.15 3.66
CA GLY A 162 0.54 13.58 3.67
C GLY A 162 0.25 12.84 4.96
N LEU A 163 -0.97 13.00 5.48
CA LEU A 163 -1.49 12.22 6.59
C LEU A 163 -2.78 11.52 6.14
N ALA A 164 -2.80 10.18 6.21
CA ALA A 164 -3.98 9.40 5.85
C ALA A 164 -5.09 9.62 6.91
N VAL A 165 -6.21 10.19 6.49
CA VAL A 165 -7.37 10.49 7.34
C VAL A 165 -8.57 9.70 6.84
N ALA A 166 -9.15 8.87 7.73
CA ALA A 166 -10.36 8.12 7.43
C ALA A 166 -11.57 9.06 7.37
N LYS A 167 -12.44 8.84 6.39
CA LYS A 167 -13.76 9.45 6.24
C LYS A 167 -14.78 8.32 6.03
N ASN A 168 -16.06 8.55 6.37
CA ASN A 168 -17.12 7.51 6.30
C ASN A 168 -17.14 6.73 4.99
N ASP A 169 -16.82 7.38 3.87
CA ASP A 169 -16.89 6.81 2.51
C ASP A 169 -15.52 6.46 1.92
N GLY A 170 -14.42 6.59 2.67
CA GLY A 170 -13.09 6.30 2.14
C GLY A 170 -11.94 6.87 2.97
N LEU A 171 -10.79 7.05 2.32
CA LEU A 171 -9.59 7.63 2.89
C LEU A 171 -9.19 8.84 2.06
N ILE A 172 -8.85 9.94 2.71
CA ILE A 172 -8.30 11.14 2.08
C ILE A 172 -6.92 11.40 2.69
N VAL A 173 -5.99 11.88 1.87
CA VAL A 173 -4.62 12.17 2.28
C VAL A 173 -4.34 13.66 2.09
N PRO A 174 -4.82 14.53 3.02
CA PRO A 174 -4.39 15.91 3.02
C PRO A 174 -2.92 16.03 3.39
N ASN A 175 -2.27 17.11 2.96
CA ASN A 175 -0.84 17.27 3.21
C ASN A 175 -0.48 18.62 3.84
N VAL A 176 0.42 18.59 4.83
CA VAL A 176 1.05 19.75 5.45
C VAL A 176 2.21 20.17 4.55
N LYS A 177 2.09 21.33 3.92
CA LYS A 177 3.10 21.88 3.02
C LYS A 177 4.33 22.32 3.79
N GLN A 178 5.54 22.10 3.21
CA GLN A 178 6.82 22.55 3.77
C GLN A 178 6.98 22.14 5.23
N CYS A 179 6.71 20.86 5.52
CA CYS A 179 6.67 20.33 6.88
C CYS A 179 8.04 20.43 7.58
N GLU A 180 9.14 20.37 6.83
CA GLU A 180 10.51 20.51 7.31
C GLU A 180 10.78 21.89 7.93
N GLU A 181 10.15 22.94 7.42
CA GLU A 181 10.33 24.32 7.88
C GLU A 181 9.47 24.67 9.10
N LYS A 182 8.37 23.92 9.29
CA LYS A 182 7.39 24.20 10.35
C LYS A 182 7.88 23.73 11.72
N SER A 183 7.57 24.52 12.74
CA SER A 183 7.65 24.09 14.13
C SER A 183 6.63 22.98 14.42
N LEU A 184 6.83 22.27 15.51
CA LEU A 184 5.91 21.22 15.94
C LEU A 184 4.50 21.75 16.23
N SER A 185 4.38 22.98 16.73
CA SER A 185 3.10 23.65 16.97
C SER A 185 2.37 23.97 15.66
N GLU A 186 3.10 24.48 14.66
CA GLU A 186 2.52 24.78 13.34
C GLU A 186 2.09 23.52 12.60
N ILE A 187 2.85 22.40 12.73
CA ILE A 187 2.44 21.11 12.21
C ILE A 187 1.14 20.66 12.88
N ALA A 188 1.03 20.77 14.21
CA ALA A 188 -0.16 20.41 14.95
C ALA A 188 -1.38 21.21 14.48
N GLN A 189 -1.27 22.53 14.41
CA GLN A 189 -2.35 23.41 13.94
C GLN A 189 -2.78 23.09 12.50
N ALA A 190 -1.79 22.96 11.59
CA ALA A 190 -2.08 22.62 10.20
C ALA A 190 -2.77 21.26 10.06
N THR A 191 -2.32 20.27 10.81
CA THR A 191 -2.90 18.92 10.82
C THR A 191 -4.33 18.92 11.33
N GLU A 192 -4.60 19.61 12.45
CA GLU A 192 -5.95 19.69 13.01
C GLU A 192 -6.91 20.39 12.06
N ARG A 193 -6.50 21.52 11.44
CA ARG A 193 -7.26 22.19 10.39
C ARG A 193 -7.63 21.23 9.25
N LEU A 194 -6.65 20.47 8.76
CA LEU A 194 -6.85 19.53 7.66
C LEU A 194 -7.79 18.38 8.05
N ILE A 195 -7.66 17.82 9.25
CA ILE A 195 -8.53 16.77 9.76
C ILE A 195 -9.98 17.29 9.88
N GLU A 196 -10.17 18.50 10.40
CA GLU A 196 -11.49 19.10 10.50
C GLU A 196 -12.09 19.38 9.11
N ALA A 197 -11.30 19.88 8.16
CA ALA A 197 -11.73 20.06 6.78
C ALA A 197 -12.17 18.75 6.10
N VAL A 198 -11.47 17.63 6.38
CA VAL A 198 -11.89 16.31 5.89
C VAL A 198 -13.21 15.89 6.51
N ARG A 199 -13.39 16.08 7.83
CA ARG A 199 -14.60 15.67 8.55
C ARG A 199 -15.82 16.47 8.12
N SER A 200 -15.68 17.79 8.02
CA SER A 200 -16.74 18.69 7.60
C SER A 200 -17.04 18.63 6.08
N GLY A 201 -16.12 18.06 5.30
CA GLY A 201 -16.25 18.02 3.84
C GLY A 201 -15.82 19.32 3.14
N SER A 202 -15.17 20.24 3.86
CA SER A 202 -14.64 21.50 3.31
C SER A 202 -13.23 21.43 2.77
N ILE A 203 -12.67 20.20 2.69
CA ILE A 203 -11.31 19.97 2.14
C ILE A 203 -11.21 20.43 0.70
N THR A 204 -10.15 21.15 0.35
CA THR A 204 -9.92 21.69 -0.99
C THR A 204 -8.97 20.81 -1.81
N MET A 205 -8.92 21.05 -3.12
CA MET A 205 -7.96 20.37 -3.99
C MET A 205 -6.52 20.72 -3.63
N GLU A 206 -6.25 21.95 -3.20
CA GLU A 206 -4.93 22.39 -2.74
C GLU A 206 -4.45 21.61 -1.53
N ASP A 207 -5.37 21.28 -0.61
CA ASP A 207 -5.06 20.52 0.61
C ASP A 207 -4.63 19.07 0.31
N ILE A 208 -5.11 18.48 -0.78
CA ILE A 208 -4.87 17.07 -1.12
C ILE A 208 -3.91 16.83 -2.29
N THR A 209 -3.50 17.89 -3.00
CA THR A 209 -2.56 17.78 -4.11
C THR A 209 -1.13 18.17 -3.70
N GLY A 210 -0.15 17.66 -4.45
CA GLY A 210 1.28 18.01 -4.26
C GLY A 210 1.89 17.47 -2.98
N GLY A 211 1.35 16.38 -2.41
CA GLY A 211 2.02 15.58 -1.39
C GLY A 211 3.28 14.94 -1.97
N THR A 212 4.31 14.76 -1.15
CA THR A 212 5.61 14.19 -1.55
C THR A 212 5.98 12.95 -0.76
N PHE A 213 5.39 12.76 0.40
CA PHE A 213 5.56 11.60 1.26
C PHE A 213 4.34 11.46 2.17
N THR A 214 3.84 10.25 2.35
CA THR A 214 2.63 9.98 3.15
C THR A 214 2.96 9.22 4.44
N ILE A 215 2.30 9.60 5.54
CA ILE A 215 2.24 8.83 6.79
C ILE A 215 0.83 8.25 6.95
N THR A 216 0.76 6.97 7.24
CA THR A 216 -0.49 6.27 7.57
C THR A 216 -0.36 5.58 8.92
N ASN A 217 -1.30 5.84 9.84
CA ASN A 217 -1.23 5.36 11.21
C ASN A 217 -2.42 4.45 11.55
N LEU A 218 -2.14 3.19 11.83
CA LEU A 218 -3.09 2.19 12.30
C LEU A 218 -2.86 1.79 13.77
N GLY A 219 -1.96 2.49 14.46
CA GLY A 219 -1.61 2.20 15.85
C GLY A 219 -2.79 2.31 16.82
N ASN A 220 -3.72 3.25 16.58
CA ASN A 220 -4.93 3.40 17.39
C ASN A 220 -5.90 2.21 17.28
N TYR A 221 -5.75 1.37 16.26
CA TYR A 221 -6.51 0.12 16.06
C TYR A 221 -5.80 -1.12 16.61
N GLY A 222 -4.66 -0.94 17.30
CA GLY A 222 -3.87 -2.05 17.84
C GLY A 222 -3.06 -2.82 16.81
N VAL A 223 -2.94 -2.31 15.59
CA VAL A 223 -2.18 -2.96 14.50
C VAL A 223 -0.70 -2.86 14.79
N THR A 224 -0.02 -4.01 14.88
CA THR A 224 1.42 -4.11 15.19
C THR A 224 2.31 -4.26 13.96
N TYR A 225 1.73 -4.59 12.82
CA TYR A 225 2.39 -4.70 11.52
C TYR A 225 1.38 -4.56 10.39
N PHE A 226 1.73 -3.84 9.34
CA PHE A 226 0.99 -3.81 8.07
C PHE A 226 1.89 -3.32 6.93
N SER A 227 1.47 -3.59 5.71
CA SER A 227 2.15 -3.17 4.49
C SER A 227 1.31 -2.08 3.81
N PRO A 228 1.65 -0.79 3.97
CA PRO A 228 0.93 0.28 3.30
C PRO A 228 1.15 0.25 1.79
N ILE A 229 0.17 0.74 1.02
CA ILE A 229 0.28 0.92 -0.42
C ILE A 229 0.76 2.34 -0.68
N ILE A 230 1.78 2.49 -1.52
CA ILE A 230 2.36 3.80 -1.86
C ILE A 230 1.29 4.70 -2.50
N ASN A 231 1.22 5.94 -2.07
CA ASN A 231 0.33 6.95 -2.63
C ASN A 231 1.02 7.61 -3.84
N GLN A 232 0.76 7.10 -5.04
CA GLN A 232 1.37 7.64 -6.26
C GLN A 232 1.13 9.15 -6.44
N PRO A 233 2.13 9.94 -6.89
CA PRO A 233 3.44 9.54 -7.46
C PRO A 233 4.59 9.50 -6.45
N GLU A 234 4.32 9.42 -5.16
CA GLU A 234 5.33 9.32 -4.09
C GLU A 234 6.15 8.04 -4.24
N LEU A 235 7.41 8.03 -3.77
CA LEU A 235 8.29 6.86 -3.81
C LEU A 235 8.14 5.95 -2.61
N ALA A 236 7.67 6.47 -1.49
CA ALA A 236 7.56 5.73 -0.25
C ALA A 236 6.40 6.23 0.62
N ILE A 237 6.00 5.40 1.57
CA ILE A 237 4.97 5.68 2.56
C ILE A 237 5.40 5.10 3.91
N LEU A 238 5.18 5.83 4.99
CA LEU A 238 5.49 5.39 6.35
C LEU A 238 4.24 4.90 7.07
N GLY A 239 4.21 3.62 7.36
CA GLY A 239 3.22 2.99 8.24
C GLY A 239 3.63 3.11 9.70
N VAL A 240 2.73 3.62 10.53
CA VAL A 240 2.91 3.75 11.97
C VAL A 240 2.01 2.75 12.68
N CYS A 241 2.61 1.87 13.47
CA CYS A 241 1.90 0.81 14.18
C CYS A 241 1.59 1.17 15.64
N ALA A 242 0.94 0.26 16.35
CA ALA A 242 0.64 0.43 17.76
C ALA A 242 1.92 0.55 18.61
N MET A 243 1.88 1.44 19.60
CA MET A 243 2.90 1.52 20.64
C MET A 243 2.49 0.63 21.80
N ALA A 244 3.37 -0.30 22.19
CA ALA A 244 3.12 -1.23 23.29
C ALA A 244 4.37 -1.35 24.19
N ASP A 245 4.14 -1.50 25.48
CA ASP A 245 5.21 -1.80 26.43
C ASP A 245 5.72 -3.22 26.16
N THR A 246 7.00 -3.34 25.79
CA THR A 246 7.62 -4.57 25.31
C THR A 246 8.91 -4.85 26.08
N PRO A 247 9.17 -6.10 26.52
CA PRO A 247 10.46 -6.46 27.07
C PRO A 247 11.53 -6.46 25.97
N VAL A 248 12.59 -5.70 26.20
CA VAL A 248 13.74 -5.59 25.28
C VAL A 248 15.04 -5.73 26.06
N VAL A 249 16.10 -6.18 25.39
CA VAL A 249 17.43 -6.23 26.00
C VAL A 249 18.12 -4.89 25.76
N ARG A 250 18.58 -4.26 26.85
CA ARG A 250 19.42 -3.06 26.85
C ARG A 250 20.56 -3.26 27.85
N ASP A 251 21.77 -3.02 27.40
CA ASP A 251 22.99 -3.14 28.23
C ASP A 251 23.11 -4.49 28.94
N GLY A 252 22.60 -5.57 28.31
CA GLY A 252 22.62 -6.93 28.85
C GLY A 252 21.46 -7.27 29.79
N GLU A 253 20.56 -6.31 30.09
CA GLU A 253 19.41 -6.51 30.97
C GLU A 253 18.09 -6.48 30.21
N VAL A 254 17.11 -7.21 30.71
CA VAL A 254 15.72 -7.16 30.18
C VAL A 254 15.00 -6.00 30.84
N VAL A 255 14.62 -5.02 30.02
CA VAL A 255 13.87 -3.84 30.47
C VAL A 255 12.58 -3.68 29.68
N ILE A 256 11.56 -3.07 30.27
CA ILE A 256 10.31 -2.75 29.57
C ILE A 256 10.45 -1.38 28.91
N ARG A 257 10.16 -1.31 27.60
CA ARG A 257 10.19 -0.08 26.81
C ARG A 257 8.91 0.06 25.98
N PRO A 258 8.40 1.29 25.78
CA PRO A 258 7.35 1.54 24.80
C PRO A 258 7.93 1.40 23.40
N MET A 259 7.62 0.29 22.73
CA MET A 259 8.09 -0.02 21.39
C MET A 259 6.99 0.19 20.38
N MET A 260 7.35 0.63 19.18
CA MET A 260 6.47 0.82 18.05
C MET A 260 7.16 0.29 16.79
N ASN A 261 6.45 -0.44 15.94
CA ASN A 261 6.96 -0.76 14.61
C ASN A 261 6.67 0.38 13.63
N LEU A 262 7.69 0.75 12.87
CA LEU A 262 7.55 1.59 11.68
C LEU A 262 7.74 0.71 10.46
N CYS A 263 6.84 0.84 9.47
CA CYS A 263 6.82 0.09 8.22
C CYS A 263 7.04 1.06 7.05
N LEU A 264 8.24 1.06 6.46
CA LEU A 264 8.58 1.91 5.32
C LEU A 264 8.56 1.10 4.04
#